data_088454232522c72e377b17cd52339355
#
_entry.id   088454232522c72e377b17cd52339355
#
_cell.length_a   1.000
_cell.length_b   1.000
_cell.length_c   1.000
_cell.angle_alpha   90.00
_cell.angle_beta   90.00
_cell.angle_gamma   90.00
#
_symmetry.space_group_name_H-M   'P 1'
#
loop_
_entity.id
_entity.type
_entity.pdbx_description
1 polymer ?
#
loop_
_entity_poly.entity_id
_entity_poly.type
_entity_poly.pdbx_seq_one_letter_code
_entity_poly.pdbx_strand_id
1 'polypeptide(L)'
;MTFVHPGYFLLLLFGIPIILWYALRRHRQEATLRIADSSALAEAPFSFRAAAVHLPFVLRMLVFTLAVIVLARPQTHTSLSNREVDGIDIMIAMDISQSMLTQDLKPNRIEAAKQVAYEFISGRENDNIGLTLFGGEAFTQCPLTTDHATLLSMFRNVNCDLQTNGVIAPGTAIGMGLTNAVSKLAESKTKSKVIILLTDGTNNTGDISPLTAAEIARQKQVRVYTIAVGKQGMVRQPVSVLPDGSFYYATVKSDM
;
A
#
# COMPACT_ATOMS: atom_id res chain seq x y z
N MET A 1 -8.60 -3.07 22.21
CA MET A 1 -8.77 -4.52 22.15
C MET A 1 -10.24 -4.82 21.88
N THR A 2 -10.54 -5.50 20.80
CA THR A 2 -11.91 -5.94 20.46
C THR A 2 -11.94 -7.46 20.50
N PHE A 3 -13.06 -8.03 20.97
CA PHE A 3 -13.28 -9.47 20.97
C PHE A 3 -14.06 -9.85 19.72
N VAL A 4 -13.61 -10.85 18.97
CA VAL A 4 -14.28 -11.31 17.74
C VAL A 4 -15.62 -11.95 18.07
N HIS A 5 -15.68 -12.69 19.18
CA HIS A 5 -16.87 -13.42 19.59
C HIS A 5 -17.22 -13.13 21.05
N PRO A 6 -17.81 -11.95 21.36
CA PRO A 6 -18.15 -11.59 22.74
C PRO A 6 -19.20 -12.50 23.37
N GLY A 7 -19.97 -13.24 22.56
CA GLY A 7 -20.97 -14.19 23.04
C GLY A 7 -20.41 -15.32 23.92
N TYR A 8 -19.12 -15.67 23.78
CA TYR A 8 -18.51 -16.70 24.63
C TYR A 8 -18.40 -16.29 26.11
N PHE A 9 -18.46 -15.00 26.43
CA PHE A 9 -18.53 -14.57 27.83
C PHE A 9 -19.79 -15.09 28.57
N LEU A 10 -20.86 -15.44 27.83
CA LEU A 10 -22.04 -16.08 28.43
C LEU A 10 -21.69 -17.44 29.06
N LEU A 11 -20.63 -18.11 28.62
CA LEU A 11 -20.17 -19.34 29.25
C LEU A 11 -19.72 -19.13 30.70
N LEU A 12 -19.31 -17.93 31.10
CA LEU A 12 -18.96 -17.63 32.49
C LEU A 12 -20.16 -17.76 33.41
N LEU A 13 -21.39 -17.62 32.92
CA LEU A 13 -22.60 -17.88 33.71
C LEU A 13 -22.69 -19.34 34.23
N PHE A 14 -22.09 -20.28 33.48
CA PHE A 14 -21.99 -21.67 33.97
C PHE A 14 -21.04 -21.84 35.18
N GLY A 15 -20.17 -20.89 35.42
CA GLY A 15 -19.35 -20.82 36.62
C GLY A 15 -20.18 -20.67 37.90
N ILE A 16 -21.32 -19.95 37.83
CA ILE A 16 -22.18 -19.70 38.98
C ILE A 16 -22.73 -21.01 39.59
N PRO A 17 -23.40 -21.89 38.83
CA PRO A 17 -23.87 -23.16 39.38
C PRO A 17 -22.73 -24.06 39.83
N ILE A 18 -21.55 -24.01 39.23
CA ILE A 18 -20.39 -24.79 39.67
C ILE A 18 -19.90 -24.30 41.04
N ILE A 19 -19.81 -22.98 41.25
CA ILE A 19 -19.45 -22.41 42.55
C ILE A 19 -20.49 -22.75 43.61
N LEU A 20 -21.78 -22.61 43.29
CA LEU A 20 -22.87 -22.92 44.18
C LEU A 20 -22.87 -24.41 44.56
N TRP A 21 -22.70 -25.30 43.58
CA TRP A 21 -22.58 -26.73 43.80
C TRP A 21 -21.38 -27.09 44.71
N TYR A 22 -20.22 -26.47 44.48
CA TYR A 22 -19.05 -26.65 45.32
C TYR A 22 -19.29 -26.21 46.75
N ALA A 23 -19.92 -25.07 46.98
CA ALA A 23 -20.24 -24.55 48.31
C ALA A 23 -21.23 -25.48 49.06
N LEU A 24 -22.29 -25.92 48.35
CA LEU A 24 -23.32 -26.79 48.95
C LEU A 24 -22.80 -28.21 49.24
N ARG A 25 -21.98 -28.77 48.33
CA ARG A 25 -21.48 -30.13 48.47
C ARG A 25 -20.42 -30.25 49.55
N ARG A 26 -19.63 -29.23 49.78
CA ARG A 26 -18.59 -29.21 50.79
C ARG A 26 -19.16 -29.39 52.20
N HIS A 27 -20.24 -28.71 52.55
CA HIS A 27 -20.90 -28.88 53.83
C HIS A 27 -21.39 -30.32 54.08
N ARG A 28 -21.58 -31.13 53.04
CA ARG A 28 -22.02 -32.54 53.16
C ARG A 28 -20.87 -33.55 53.17
N GLN A 29 -19.67 -33.16 52.77
CA GLN A 29 -18.53 -34.10 52.63
C GLN A 29 -17.43 -33.88 53.68
N GLU A 30 -17.58 -32.94 54.59
CA GLU A 30 -16.66 -32.80 55.72
C GLU A 30 -16.88 -33.95 56.66
N ALA A 31 -15.82 -34.78 56.82
CA ALA A 31 -15.84 -35.87 57.84
C ALA A 31 -15.93 -35.20 59.21
N THR A 32 -17.09 -35.37 59.88
CA THR A 32 -17.29 -34.85 61.23
C THR A 32 -16.73 -35.88 62.25
N LEU A 33 -15.59 -35.56 62.83
CA LEU A 33 -15.06 -36.22 63.99
C LEU A 33 -15.85 -35.72 65.22
N ARG A 34 -16.65 -36.58 65.85
CA ARG A 34 -17.28 -36.23 67.10
C ARG A 34 -16.25 -36.41 68.24
N ILE A 35 -15.70 -35.28 68.69
CA ILE A 35 -14.76 -35.20 69.78
C ILE A 35 -15.54 -34.71 70.99
N ALA A 36 -15.35 -35.40 72.16
CA ALA A 36 -16.11 -35.12 73.38
C ALA A 36 -15.74 -33.74 73.99
N ASP A 37 -14.56 -33.23 73.76
CA ASP A 37 -14.14 -31.92 74.23
C ASP A 37 -13.49 -31.14 73.08
N SER A 38 -14.08 -30.03 72.69
CA SER A 38 -13.61 -29.13 71.58
C SER A 38 -12.95 -27.89 72.10
N SER A 39 -12.78 -27.67 73.41
CA SER A 39 -12.24 -26.43 73.96
C SER A 39 -10.82 -26.15 73.51
N ALA A 40 -9.97 -27.16 73.39
CA ALA A 40 -8.59 -27.00 72.90
C ALA A 40 -8.47 -26.73 71.38
N LEU A 41 -9.52 -27.03 70.59
CA LEU A 41 -9.54 -26.78 69.16
C LEU A 41 -10.12 -25.37 68.79
N ALA A 42 -10.86 -24.74 69.70
CA ALA A 42 -11.46 -23.45 69.49
C ALA A 42 -10.42 -22.32 69.44
N GLU A 43 -9.23 -22.53 70.01
CA GLU A 43 -8.10 -21.58 70.01
C GLU A 43 -7.05 -21.89 68.91
N ALA A 44 -7.33 -22.85 68.00
CA ALA A 44 -6.37 -23.20 66.96
C ALA A 44 -6.16 -22.04 65.98
N PRO A 45 -4.90 -21.57 65.79
CA PRO A 45 -4.63 -20.48 64.86
C PRO A 45 -4.97 -20.86 63.41
N PHE A 46 -5.38 -19.90 62.63
CA PHE A 46 -5.66 -20.08 61.20
C PHE A 46 -4.49 -20.76 60.49
N SER A 47 -4.69 -21.96 59.99
CA SER A 47 -3.65 -22.74 59.35
C SER A 47 -3.67 -22.49 57.81
N PHE A 48 -2.53 -22.12 57.25
CA PHE A 48 -2.35 -21.99 55.79
C PHE A 48 -2.76 -23.30 55.06
N ARG A 49 -2.56 -24.46 55.66
CA ARG A 49 -3.01 -25.76 55.10
C ARG A 49 -4.53 -25.88 54.96
N ALA A 50 -5.29 -25.26 55.85
CA ALA A 50 -6.76 -25.24 55.78
C ALA A 50 -7.24 -24.37 54.60
N ALA A 51 -6.56 -23.24 54.33
CA ALA A 51 -6.82 -22.41 53.16
C ALA A 51 -6.41 -23.10 51.85
N ALA A 52 -5.32 -23.86 51.85
CA ALA A 52 -4.79 -24.56 50.66
C ALA A 52 -5.76 -25.65 50.11
N VAL A 53 -6.72 -26.12 50.90
CA VAL A 53 -7.77 -27.08 50.44
C VAL A 53 -8.64 -26.46 49.32
N HIS A 54 -8.77 -25.14 49.28
CA HIS A 54 -9.52 -24.43 48.23
C HIS A 54 -8.71 -24.18 46.96
N LEU A 55 -7.39 -24.29 47.02
CA LEU A 55 -6.48 -23.99 45.93
C LEU A 55 -6.81 -24.77 44.64
N PRO A 56 -7.08 -26.08 44.66
CA PRO A 56 -7.42 -26.82 43.44
C PRO A 56 -8.70 -26.35 42.78
N PHE A 57 -9.69 -25.91 43.55
CA PHE A 57 -10.94 -25.37 43.01
C PHE A 57 -10.73 -24.01 42.38
N VAL A 58 -10.00 -23.11 43.05
CA VAL A 58 -9.66 -21.79 42.53
C VAL A 58 -8.87 -21.93 41.24
N LEU A 59 -7.90 -22.86 41.19
CA LEU A 59 -7.10 -23.09 40.00
C LEU A 59 -7.94 -23.57 38.80
N ARG A 60 -8.92 -24.48 39.06
CA ARG A 60 -9.86 -24.94 38.02
C ARG A 60 -10.73 -23.80 37.49
N MET A 61 -11.22 -22.93 38.35
CA MET A 61 -12.02 -21.77 37.94
C MET A 61 -11.19 -20.76 37.15
N LEU A 62 -9.93 -20.57 37.53
CA LEU A 62 -9.00 -19.71 36.78
C LEU A 62 -8.73 -20.26 35.38
N VAL A 63 -8.47 -21.57 35.25
CA VAL A 63 -8.29 -22.22 33.94
C VAL A 63 -9.56 -22.10 33.10
N PHE A 64 -10.74 -22.30 33.69
CA PHE A 64 -12.01 -22.12 32.98
C PHE A 64 -12.18 -20.69 32.45
N THR A 65 -11.92 -19.69 33.28
CA THR A 65 -12.00 -18.26 32.88
C THR A 65 -11.01 -17.91 31.76
N LEU A 66 -9.76 -18.39 31.88
CA LEU A 66 -8.76 -18.20 30.84
C LEU A 66 -9.17 -18.86 29.52
N ALA A 67 -9.74 -20.08 29.57
CA ALA A 67 -10.24 -20.77 28.39
C ALA A 67 -11.35 -19.97 27.67
N VAL A 68 -12.28 -19.38 28.43
CA VAL A 68 -13.34 -18.52 27.87
C VAL A 68 -12.74 -17.27 27.22
N ILE A 69 -11.74 -16.65 27.84
CA ILE A 69 -11.05 -15.48 27.26
C ILE A 69 -10.36 -15.85 25.93
N VAL A 70 -9.70 -17.01 25.89
CA VAL A 70 -9.06 -17.50 24.66
C VAL A 70 -10.10 -17.76 23.56
N LEU A 71 -11.24 -18.37 23.90
CA LEU A 71 -12.35 -18.60 22.96
C LEU A 71 -12.97 -17.30 22.45
N ALA A 72 -13.00 -16.25 23.27
CA ALA A 72 -13.47 -14.92 22.87
C ALA A 72 -12.55 -14.24 21.83
N ARG A 73 -11.36 -14.79 21.57
CA ARG A 73 -10.36 -14.32 20.59
C ARG A 73 -10.09 -12.82 20.73
N PRO A 74 -9.35 -12.38 21.75
CA PRO A 74 -8.94 -10.99 21.85
C PRO A 74 -8.04 -10.64 20.66
N GLN A 75 -8.42 -9.61 19.89
CA GLN A 75 -7.63 -9.09 18.80
C GLN A 75 -7.26 -7.64 19.08
N THR A 76 -6.00 -7.33 18.92
CA THR A 76 -5.56 -5.96 18.74
C THR A 76 -5.65 -5.64 17.25
N HIS A 77 -6.73 -4.97 16.85
CA HIS A 77 -6.70 -4.32 15.56
C HIS A 77 -5.76 -3.13 15.70
N THR A 78 -4.59 -3.23 15.12
CA THR A 78 -3.92 -2.05 14.62
C THR A 78 -4.79 -1.61 13.45
N SER A 79 -5.85 -0.83 13.71
CA SER A 79 -6.42 -0.03 12.66
C SER A 79 -5.26 0.88 12.26
N LEU A 80 -4.60 0.55 11.14
CA LEU A 80 -4.12 1.59 10.28
C LEU A 80 -5.37 2.45 10.11
N SER A 81 -5.46 3.52 10.88
CA SER A 81 -6.48 4.52 10.65
C SER A 81 -6.27 4.90 9.19
N ASN A 82 -7.12 4.42 8.30
CA ASN A 82 -7.40 5.17 7.10
C ASN A 82 -7.89 6.53 7.64
N ARG A 83 -6.99 7.41 8.02
CA ARG A 83 -7.22 8.80 7.80
C ARG A 83 -7.49 8.84 6.31
N GLU A 84 -8.73 9.02 5.93
CA GLU A 84 -9.06 9.61 4.66
C GLU A 84 -8.42 11.00 4.68
N VAL A 85 -7.10 11.01 4.55
CA VAL A 85 -6.40 12.20 4.09
C VAL A 85 -6.90 12.27 2.67
N ASP A 86 -7.60 13.34 2.32
CA ASP A 86 -8.07 13.61 0.96
C ASP A 86 -6.84 13.74 0.04
N GLY A 87 -6.16 12.61 -0.18
CA GLY A 87 -5.08 12.48 -1.15
C GLY A 87 -5.66 12.59 -2.55
N ILE A 88 -4.85 13.05 -3.49
CA ILE A 88 -5.22 13.09 -4.90
C ILE A 88 -4.61 11.87 -5.61
N ASP A 89 -5.28 11.42 -6.66
CA ASP A 89 -4.75 10.37 -7.52
C ASP A 89 -4.00 10.99 -8.69
N ILE A 90 -2.73 10.63 -8.79
CA ILE A 90 -1.80 11.17 -9.77
C ILE A 90 -1.27 10.04 -10.63
N MET A 91 -1.43 10.14 -11.95
CA MET A 91 -0.76 9.26 -12.90
C MET A 91 0.34 10.03 -13.61
N ILE A 92 1.57 9.55 -13.47
CA ILE A 92 2.72 10.09 -14.23
C ILE A 92 2.76 9.32 -15.55
N ALA A 93 2.59 10.03 -16.67
CA ALA A 93 2.75 9.48 -18.00
C ALA A 93 4.12 9.96 -18.56
N MET A 94 5.07 9.05 -18.65
CA MET A 94 6.45 9.35 -19.02
C MET A 94 6.80 8.80 -20.38
N ASP A 95 7.33 9.65 -21.22
CA ASP A 95 7.89 9.34 -22.53
C ASP A 95 9.20 8.55 -22.38
N ILE A 96 9.28 7.40 -23.04
CA ILE A 96 10.49 6.58 -23.13
C ILE A 96 10.96 6.41 -24.58
N SER A 97 10.53 7.32 -25.46
CA SER A 97 10.98 7.34 -26.85
C SER A 97 12.48 7.63 -26.96
N GLN A 98 13.07 7.25 -28.07
CA GLN A 98 14.51 7.39 -28.30
C GLN A 98 14.99 8.86 -28.25
N SER A 99 14.12 9.84 -28.56
CA SER A 99 14.42 11.27 -28.42
C SER A 99 14.74 11.69 -26.98
N MET A 100 14.21 10.99 -25.98
CA MET A 100 14.50 11.23 -24.57
C MET A 100 15.96 10.93 -24.17
N LEU A 101 16.74 10.27 -25.03
CA LEU A 101 18.19 10.10 -24.85
C LEU A 101 19.02 11.32 -25.32
N THR A 102 18.36 12.35 -25.81
CA THR A 102 19.03 13.62 -26.25
C THR A 102 19.77 14.26 -25.07
N GLN A 103 20.98 14.77 -25.34
CA GLN A 103 21.94 15.28 -24.35
C GLN A 103 21.93 16.83 -24.25
N ASP A 104 20.76 17.44 -24.31
CA ASP A 104 20.58 18.88 -24.07
C ASP A 104 20.37 19.22 -22.60
N LEU A 105 19.90 18.23 -21.83
CA LEU A 105 19.89 18.21 -20.37
C LEU A 105 20.93 17.21 -19.87
N LYS A 106 21.51 17.44 -18.71
CA LYS A 106 22.53 16.53 -18.15
C LYS A 106 21.90 15.50 -17.23
N PRO A 107 22.22 14.20 -17.39
CA PRO A 107 23.04 13.60 -18.45
C PRO A 107 22.30 13.47 -19.79
N ASN A 108 20.99 13.32 -19.78
CA ASN A 108 20.06 13.30 -20.90
C ASN A 108 18.65 13.69 -20.43
N ARG A 109 17.66 13.80 -21.34
CA ARG A 109 16.29 14.22 -21.03
C ARG A 109 15.59 13.26 -20.08
N ILE A 110 15.71 11.94 -20.31
CA ILE A 110 15.02 10.93 -19.47
C ILE A 110 15.53 10.98 -18.03
N GLU A 111 16.81 11.08 -17.80
CA GLU A 111 17.37 11.17 -16.46
C GLU A 111 17.00 12.48 -15.75
N ALA A 112 16.97 13.59 -16.50
CA ALA A 112 16.50 14.86 -15.97
C ALA A 112 15.01 14.81 -15.58
N ALA A 113 14.16 14.20 -16.42
CA ALA A 113 12.75 13.99 -16.12
C ALA A 113 12.56 13.09 -14.90
N LYS A 114 13.35 12.02 -14.79
CA LYS A 114 13.34 11.12 -13.62
C LYS A 114 13.68 11.85 -12.33
N GLN A 115 14.68 12.73 -12.35
CA GLN A 115 15.06 13.48 -11.16
C GLN A 115 13.93 14.41 -10.68
N VAL A 116 13.31 15.14 -11.61
CA VAL A 116 12.17 16.02 -11.28
C VAL A 116 10.99 15.22 -10.73
N ALA A 117 10.67 14.10 -11.37
CA ALA A 117 9.59 13.24 -10.89
C ALA A 117 9.93 12.62 -9.53
N TYR A 118 11.18 12.25 -9.27
CA TYR A 118 11.64 11.76 -7.96
C TYR A 118 11.40 12.79 -6.85
N GLU A 119 11.81 14.04 -7.08
CA GLU A 119 11.58 15.15 -6.13
C GLU A 119 10.09 15.38 -5.90
N PHE A 120 9.30 15.35 -6.98
CA PHE A 120 7.84 15.50 -6.90
C PHE A 120 7.19 14.40 -6.07
N ILE A 121 7.53 13.12 -6.30
CA ILE A 121 6.97 11.97 -5.58
C ILE A 121 7.39 12.01 -4.10
N SER A 122 8.67 12.32 -3.83
CA SER A 122 9.21 12.35 -2.46
C SER A 122 8.58 13.43 -1.57
N GLY A 123 8.05 14.49 -2.16
CA GLY A 123 7.36 15.56 -1.45
C GLY A 123 5.88 15.27 -1.12
N ARG A 124 5.37 14.07 -1.43
CA ARG A 124 3.96 13.73 -1.31
C ARG A 124 3.76 12.45 -0.51
N GLU A 125 3.29 12.58 0.72
CA GLU A 125 3.14 11.42 1.63
C GLU A 125 1.81 10.69 1.49
N ASN A 126 0.75 11.40 1.04
CA ASN A 126 -0.63 10.91 1.16
C ASN A 126 -1.32 10.69 -0.20
N ASP A 127 -0.67 11.02 -1.30
CA ASP A 127 -1.24 10.89 -2.63
C ASP A 127 -1.06 9.47 -3.18
N ASN A 128 -2.03 8.99 -3.96
CA ASN A 128 -1.86 7.77 -4.75
C ASN A 128 -1.16 8.13 -6.05
N ILE A 129 0.00 7.57 -6.27
CA ILE A 129 0.78 7.87 -7.47
C ILE A 129 1.01 6.58 -8.28
N GLY A 130 0.77 6.66 -9.59
CA GLY A 130 1.04 5.58 -10.53
C GLY A 130 1.94 6.03 -11.67
N LEU A 131 2.45 5.06 -12.44
CA LEU A 131 3.37 5.30 -13.56
C LEU A 131 2.90 4.58 -14.81
N THR A 132 2.66 5.33 -15.87
CA THR A 132 2.46 4.86 -17.23
C THR A 132 3.67 5.27 -18.07
N LEU A 133 4.21 4.34 -18.84
CA LEU A 133 5.28 4.57 -19.80
C LEU A 133 4.70 4.52 -21.22
N PHE A 134 5.21 5.36 -22.09
CA PHE A 134 4.82 5.32 -23.50
C PHE A 134 5.99 5.66 -24.43
N GLY A 135 5.97 5.03 -25.57
CA GLY A 135 6.78 5.28 -26.75
C GLY A 135 5.87 5.16 -27.95
N GLY A 136 6.11 4.25 -28.90
CA GLY A 136 5.14 3.89 -29.94
C GLY A 136 3.89 3.20 -29.41
N GLU A 137 3.99 2.58 -28.24
CA GLU A 137 2.91 1.96 -27.48
C GLU A 137 2.91 2.47 -26.04
N ALA A 138 1.83 2.23 -25.30
CA ALA A 138 1.69 2.66 -23.92
C ALA A 138 1.30 1.52 -22.99
N PHE A 139 1.90 1.46 -21.79
CA PHE A 139 1.59 0.48 -20.76
C PHE A 139 1.76 1.06 -19.36
N THR A 140 1.07 0.46 -18.41
CA THR A 140 1.17 0.85 -17.00
C THR A 140 2.32 0.07 -16.34
N GLN A 141 3.36 0.77 -15.92
CA GLN A 141 4.50 0.21 -15.19
C GLN A 141 4.18 0.00 -13.71
N CYS A 142 3.45 0.94 -13.11
CA CYS A 142 3.01 0.87 -11.73
C CYS A 142 1.57 1.37 -11.62
N PRO A 143 0.63 0.60 -11.08
CA PRO A 143 -0.71 1.08 -10.80
C PRO A 143 -0.67 2.15 -9.69
N LEU A 144 -1.80 2.82 -9.45
CA LEU A 144 -1.92 3.77 -8.35
C LEU A 144 -1.60 3.10 -7.01
N THR A 145 -0.65 3.66 -6.28
CA THR A 145 -0.19 3.15 -4.99
C THR A 145 0.20 4.29 -4.04
N THR A 146 0.02 4.04 -2.75
CA THR A 146 0.57 4.87 -1.66
C THR A 146 1.99 4.45 -1.27
N ASP A 147 2.47 3.30 -1.77
CA ASP A 147 3.85 2.83 -1.54
C ASP A 147 4.81 3.53 -2.50
N HIS A 148 5.20 4.75 -2.14
CA HIS A 148 6.12 5.55 -2.93
C HIS A 148 7.54 4.96 -2.96
N ALA A 149 7.93 4.14 -1.98
CA ALA A 149 9.24 3.49 -1.98
C ALA A 149 9.36 2.47 -3.14
N THR A 150 8.33 1.64 -3.30
CA THR A 150 8.24 0.70 -4.43
C THR A 150 8.12 1.44 -5.75
N LEU A 151 7.27 2.47 -5.85
CA LEU A 151 7.14 3.29 -7.05
C LEU A 151 8.49 3.90 -7.47
N LEU A 152 9.23 4.52 -6.55
CA LEU A 152 10.52 5.11 -6.82
C LEU A 152 11.58 4.09 -7.26
N SER A 153 11.52 2.87 -6.72
CA SER A 153 12.40 1.78 -7.15
C SER A 153 12.13 1.38 -8.61
N MET A 154 10.87 1.28 -9.00
CA MET A 154 10.47 1.02 -10.39
C MET A 154 10.87 2.17 -11.30
N PHE A 155 10.69 3.41 -10.83
CA PHE A 155 11.01 4.62 -11.58
C PHE A 155 12.51 4.74 -11.92
N ARG A 156 13.39 4.32 -11.01
CA ARG A 156 14.85 4.29 -11.26
C ARG A 156 15.23 3.39 -12.42
N ASN A 157 14.51 2.29 -12.60
CA ASN A 157 14.78 1.29 -13.64
C ASN A 157 14.16 1.65 -15.00
N VAL A 158 13.41 2.76 -15.09
CA VAL A 158 12.88 3.25 -16.37
C VAL A 158 14.03 3.67 -17.28
N ASN A 159 14.03 3.17 -18.49
CA ASN A 159 15.00 3.51 -19.53
C ASN A 159 14.33 3.42 -20.92
N CYS A 160 15.04 3.79 -21.96
CA CYS A 160 14.55 3.69 -23.34
C CYS A 160 14.86 2.33 -24.00
N ASP A 161 15.37 1.35 -23.24
CA ASP A 161 15.82 0.06 -23.78
C ASP A 161 14.67 -0.75 -24.39
N LEU A 162 13.46 -0.59 -23.89
CA LEU A 162 12.30 -1.29 -24.43
C LEU A 162 12.04 -0.94 -25.90
N GLN A 163 12.22 0.30 -26.27
CA GLN A 163 12.11 0.75 -27.65
C GLN A 163 13.36 0.41 -28.46
N THR A 164 14.54 0.61 -27.87
CA THR A 164 15.82 0.33 -28.52
C THR A 164 15.99 -1.16 -28.85
N ASN A 165 15.52 -2.03 -27.96
CA ASN A 165 15.55 -3.49 -28.14
C ASN A 165 14.38 -4.03 -28.97
N GLY A 166 13.51 -3.17 -29.49
CA GLY A 166 12.38 -3.56 -30.32
C GLY A 166 11.25 -4.29 -29.57
N VAL A 167 11.19 -4.17 -28.25
CA VAL A 167 10.11 -4.74 -27.43
C VAL A 167 8.81 -3.96 -27.65
N ILE A 168 8.92 -2.64 -27.81
CA ILE A 168 7.81 -1.75 -28.19
C ILE A 168 8.12 -1.05 -29.50
N ALA A 169 7.08 -0.68 -30.25
CA ALA A 169 7.22 -0.01 -31.53
C ALA A 169 7.99 1.34 -31.38
N PRO A 170 8.80 1.72 -32.38
CA PRO A 170 9.45 3.02 -32.39
C PRO A 170 8.42 4.16 -32.58
N GLY A 171 8.74 5.33 -32.05
CA GLY A 171 7.89 6.53 -32.15
C GLY A 171 7.38 7.01 -30.80
N THR A 172 6.53 8.02 -30.84
CA THR A 172 5.97 8.71 -29.67
C THR A 172 4.45 8.80 -29.82
N ALA A 173 3.70 7.96 -29.09
CA ALA A 173 2.25 7.88 -29.09
C ALA A 173 1.67 8.55 -27.84
N ILE A 174 1.74 9.90 -27.79
CA ILE A 174 1.26 10.70 -26.64
C ILE A 174 -0.21 10.40 -26.33
N GLY A 175 -1.06 10.32 -27.37
CA GLY A 175 -2.49 10.06 -27.21
C GLY A 175 -2.76 8.70 -26.56
N MET A 176 -1.97 7.67 -26.90
CA MET A 176 -2.07 6.34 -26.28
C MET A 176 -1.62 6.38 -24.82
N GLY A 177 -0.49 7.04 -24.52
CA GLY A 177 0.01 7.23 -23.17
C GLY A 177 -1.00 7.93 -22.26
N LEU A 178 -1.58 9.03 -22.77
CA LEU A 178 -2.61 9.78 -22.05
C LEU A 178 -3.88 8.98 -21.84
N THR A 179 -4.36 8.25 -22.84
CA THR A 179 -5.55 7.41 -22.74
C THR A 179 -5.35 6.25 -21.74
N ASN A 180 -4.18 5.62 -21.75
CA ASN A 180 -3.82 4.59 -20.79
C ASN A 180 -3.86 5.14 -19.36
N ALA A 181 -3.25 6.31 -19.11
CA ALA A 181 -3.26 6.97 -17.81
C ALA A 181 -4.68 7.35 -17.36
N VAL A 182 -5.52 7.89 -18.26
CA VAL A 182 -6.93 8.21 -17.99
C VAL A 182 -7.71 6.97 -17.60
N SER A 183 -7.50 5.84 -18.29
CA SER A 183 -8.21 4.59 -18.00
C SER A 183 -7.96 4.12 -16.59
N LYS A 184 -6.71 4.22 -16.11
CA LYS A 184 -6.33 3.83 -14.73
C LYS A 184 -6.92 4.77 -13.67
N LEU A 185 -6.97 6.06 -13.95
CA LEU A 185 -7.62 7.03 -13.07
C LEU A 185 -9.15 6.92 -13.09
N ALA A 186 -9.73 6.43 -14.17
CA ALA A 186 -11.18 6.24 -14.27
C ALA A 186 -11.71 5.18 -13.29
N GLU A 187 -10.88 4.19 -12.95
CA GLU A 187 -11.21 3.12 -12.00
C GLU A 187 -11.18 3.62 -10.54
N SER A 188 -10.53 4.76 -10.29
CA SER A 188 -10.41 5.36 -8.96
C SER A 188 -11.71 6.02 -8.50
N LYS A 189 -11.94 5.99 -7.18
CA LYS A 189 -13.08 6.64 -6.51
C LYS A 189 -12.78 8.05 -6.02
N THR A 190 -11.52 8.49 -6.09
CA THR A 190 -11.07 9.80 -5.61
C THR A 190 -11.67 10.92 -6.46
N LYS A 191 -12.05 12.03 -5.81
CA LYS A 191 -12.63 13.18 -6.50
C LYS A 191 -11.63 13.98 -7.33
N SER A 192 -10.36 14.02 -6.90
CA SER A 192 -9.29 14.77 -7.56
C SER A 192 -8.36 13.83 -8.29
N LYS A 193 -8.33 13.95 -9.62
CA LYS A 193 -7.56 13.10 -10.52
C LYS A 193 -6.67 13.95 -11.42
N VAL A 194 -5.39 13.61 -11.45
CA VAL A 194 -4.37 14.39 -12.16
C VAL A 194 -3.49 13.47 -13.00
N ILE A 195 -3.15 13.91 -14.20
CA ILE A 195 -2.10 13.33 -15.02
C ILE A 195 -0.97 14.34 -15.18
N ILE A 196 0.25 13.89 -14.99
CA ILE A 196 1.46 14.63 -15.31
C ILE A 196 2.09 13.94 -16.51
N LEU A 197 2.03 14.60 -17.66
CA LEU A 197 2.59 14.14 -18.92
C LEU A 197 3.99 14.71 -19.09
N LEU A 198 4.99 13.84 -19.14
CA LEU A 198 6.41 14.17 -19.37
C LEU A 198 6.78 13.69 -20.77
N THR A 199 7.04 14.61 -21.69
CA THR A 199 7.42 14.30 -23.06
C THR A 199 8.34 15.37 -23.63
N ASP A 200 9.17 15.02 -24.57
CA ASP A 200 10.07 15.95 -25.27
C ASP A 200 9.62 16.27 -26.71
N GLY A 201 8.53 15.67 -27.16
CA GLY A 201 8.27 15.65 -28.57
C GLY A 201 6.84 15.82 -29.02
N THR A 202 6.71 15.66 -30.30
CA THR A 202 5.47 15.68 -31.06
C THR A 202 4.95 14.25 -31.19
N ASN A 203 3.64 14.10 -31.13
CA ASN A 203 3.00 12.82 -31.44
C ASN A 203 3.23 12.44 -32.90
N ASN A 204 3.88 11.31 -33.16
CA ASN A 204 4.20 10.86 -34.52
C ASN A 204 3.67 9.45 -34.81
N THR A 205 3.11 8.75 -33.79
CA THR A 205 2.54 7.41 -33.90
C THR A 205 1.30 7.26 -33.03
N GLY A 206 0.64 6.10 -33.13
CA GLY A 206 -0.52 5.73 -32.31
C GLY A 206 -1.86 6.09 -32.95
N ASP A 207 -2.87 5.28 -32.62
CA ASP A 207 -4.22 5.37 -33.19
C ASP A 207 -5.07 6.51 -32.62
N ILE A 208 -4.69 7.02 -31.44
CA ILE A 208 -5.42 8.08 -30.75
C ILE A 208 -4.62 9.39 -30.80
N SER A 209 -5.27 10.43 -31.29
CA SER A 209 -4.63 11.76 -31.28
C SER A 209 -4.55 12.32 -29.85
N PRO A 210 -3.53 13.16 -29.53
CA PRO A 210 -3.44 13.82 -28.23
C PRO A 210 -4.68 14.65 -27.87
N LEU A 211 -5.30 15.29 -28.86
CA LEU A 211 -6.53 16.08 -28.66
C LEU A 211 -7.71 15.19 -28.28
N THR A 212 -7.90 14.07 -28.95
CA THR A 212 -8.94 13.08 -28.61
C THR A 212 -8.73 12.53 -27.20
N ALA A 213 -7.49 12.21 -26.84
CA ALA A 213 -7.15 11.75 -25.49
C ALA A 213 -7.42 12.83 -24.42
N ALA A 214 -7.15 14.10 -24.73
CA ALA A 214 -7.47 15.23 -23.84
C ALA A 214 -8.99 15.41 -23.65
N GLU A 215 -9.79 15.20 -24.70
CA GLU A 215 -11.25 15.22 -24.61
C GLU A 215 -11.78 14.09 -23.71
N ILE A 216 -11.21 12.89 -23.84
CA ILE A 216 -11.53 11.75 -22.96
C ILE A 216 -11.17 12.09 -21.50
N ALA A 217 -10.00 12.69 -21.26
CA ALA A 217 -9.59 13.15 -19.95
C ALA A 217 -10.59 14.15 -19.35
N ARG A 218 -11.03 15.12 -20.16
CA ARG A 218 -12.04 16.11 -19.75
C ARG A 218 -13.37 15.45 -19.38
N GLN A 219 -13.85 14.50 -20.17
CA GLN A 219 -15.09 13.76 -19.89
C GLN A 219 -15.01 12.96 -18.58
N LYS A 220 -13.81 12.47 -18.24
CA LYS A 220 -13.54 11.74 -16.98
C LYS A 220 -13.14 12.65 -15.82
N GLN A 221 -13.21 13.97 -16.00
CA GLN A 221 -12.84 14.98 -14.99
C GLN A 221 -11.39 14.83 -14.50
N VAL A 222 -10.49 14.39 -15.36
CA VAL A 222 -9.06 14.27 -15.10
C VAL A 222 -8.35 15.53 -15.60
N ARG A 223 -7.55 16.17 -14.72
CA ARG A 223 -6.71 17.30 -15.10
C ARG A 223 -5.39 16.80 -15.68
N VAL A 224 -4.97 17.36 -16.79
CA VAL A 224 -3.71 17.01 -17.44
C VAL A 224 -2.75 18.20 -17.36
N TYR A 225 -1.57 17.96 -16.80
CA TYR A 225 -0.45 18.91 -16.81
C TYR A 225 0.63 18.34 -17.72
N THR A 226 1.03 19.10 -18.71
CA THR A 226 2.09 18.73 -19.65
C THR A 226 3.37 19.46 -19.31
N ILE A 227 4.45 18.70 -19.14
CA ILE A 227 5.80 19.20 -18.88
C ILE A 227 6.66 18.82 -20.07
N ALA A 228 7.07 19.83 -20.82
CA ALA A 228 8.01 19.65 -21.94
C ALA A 228 9.44 19.50 -21.41
N VAL A 229 10.13 18.44 -21.85
CA VAL A 229 11.47 18.07 -21.38
C VAL A 229 12.48 18.32 -22.50
N GLY A 230 13.28 19.38 -22.40
CA GLY A 230 14.33 19.67 -23.38
C GLY A 230 14.63 21.15 -23.51
N LYS A 231 15.53 21.47 -24.43
CA LYS A 231 15.95 22.84 -24.78
C LYS A 231 15.77 23.10 -26.27
N GLN A 232 15.43 24.34 -26.61
CA GLN A 232 15.46 24.79 -28.00
C GLN A 232 16.90 25.02 -28.46
N GLY A 233 17.21 24.67 -29.69
CA GLY A 233 18.50 24.93 -30.31
C GLY A 233 19.17 23.71 -30.91
N MET A 234 20.49 23.81 -31.11
CA MET A 234 21.29 22.68 -31.61
C MET A 234 21.59 21.71 -30.48
N VAL A 235 21.10 20.47 -30.60
CA VAL A 235 21.22 19.43 -29.57
C VAL A 235 21.83 18.15 -30.13
N ARG A 236 22.52 17.39 -29.31
CA ARG A 236 23.05 16.07 -29.66
C ARG A 236 21.97 15.01 -29.42
N GLN A 237 21.44 14.47 -30.52
CA GLN A 237 20.39 13.48 -30.52
C GLN A 237 20.92 12.13 -31.03
N PRO A 238 20.52 10.97 -30.47
CA PRO A 238 20.84 9.68 -31.04
C PRO A 238 20.06 9.48 -32.34
N VAL A 239 20.77 9.13 -33.41
CA VAL A 239 20.17 8.96 -34.75
C VAL A 239 20.14 7.50 -35.18
N SER A 240 21.10 6.70 -34.73
CA SER A 240 21.18 5.30 -35.05
C SER A 240 21.86 4.50 -33.94
N VAL A 241 21.56 3.22 -33.87
CA VAL A 241 22.26 2.26 -33.00
C VAL A 241 23.34 1.60 -33.84
N LEU A 242 24.56 1.60 -33.34
CA LEU A 242 25.70 0.93 -33.97
C LEU A 242 25.64 -0.58 -33.70
N PRO A 243 26.35 -1.42 -34.50
CA PRO A 243 26.34 -2.87 -34.29
C PRO A 243 26.89 -3.34 -32.92
N ASP A 244 27.64 -2.49 -32.24
CA ASP A 244 28.16 -2.70 -30.88
C ASP A 244 27.16 -2.33 -29.78
N GLY A 245 25.93 -1.89 -30.14
CA GLY A 245 24.89 -1.44 -29.22
C GLY A 245 25.05 0.00 -28.73
N SER A 246 26.09 0.72 -29.16
CA SER A 246 26.25 2.15 -28.83
C SER A 246 25.41 3.05 -29.74
N PHE A 247 25.09 4.26 -29.25
CA PHE A 247 24.35 5.26 -30.03
C PHE A 247 25.27 6.17 -30.82
N TYR A 248 24.94 6.34 -32.11
CA TYR A 248 25.54 7.39 -32.91
C TYR A 248 24.76 8.70 -32.73
N TYR A 249 25.41 9.75 -32.23
CA TYR A 249 24.80 11.06 -31.97
C TYR A 249 25.10 12.03 -33.09
N ALA A 250 24.08 12.67 -33.64
CA ALA A 250 24.21 13.80 -34.54
C ALA A 250 23.71 15.09 -33.88
N THR A 251 24.22 16.21 -34.34
CA THR A 251 23.74 17.53 -33.91
C THR A 251 22.55 17.93 -34.78
N VAL A 252 21.38 18.03 -34.17
CA VAL A 252 20.11 18.34 -34.84
C VAL A 252 19.50 19.57 -34.19
N LYS A 253 18.73 20.34 -34.95
CA LYS A 253 17.95 21.45 -34.41
C LYS A 253 16.71 20.89 -33.70
N SER A 254 16.55 21.19 -32.42
CA SER A 254 15.35 20.87 -31.63
C SER A 254 14.38 22.05 -31.72
N ASP A 255 13.21 21.82 -32.26
CA ASP A 255 12.11 22.80 -32.38
C ASP A 255 11.05 22.44 -31.30
N MET A 256 11.40 22.59 -30.00
CA MET A 256 10.46 22.42 -28.89
C MET A 256 9.63 23.68 -28.70
#